data_37967cbccf4629ee26a4c73ef53eca43
#
_entry.id   37967cbccf4629ee26a4c73ef53eca43
#
_cell.length_a   1.000
_cell.length_b   1.000
_cell.length_c   1.000
_cell.angle_alpha   90.00
_cell.angle_beta   90.00
_cell.angle_gamma   90.00
#
_symmetry.space_group_name_H-M   'P 1'
#
loop_
_entity.id
_entity.type
_entity.pdbx_description
1 polymer ?
#
loop_
_entity_poly.entity_id
_entity_poly.type
_entity_poly.pdbx_seq_one_letter_code
_entity_poly.pdbx_strand_id
1 'polypeptide(L)'
;TPQAFANRKPPVLIDANFSTLWVDKGPWMTESIIGVLNSTWARACMEAIGTPMGGGALKLEATHLRRLPLPMLERREIARIANLVCQKPFGFAETSEPQSRIDRIIIKAILPTCSSESESDRLIRHLRSATDRMRQSRQRG
;
A
#
# COMPACT_ATOMS: atom_id res chain seq x y z
N THR A 1 4.70 -3.12 10.08
CA THR A 1 4.33 -2.95 8.66
C THR A 1 3.98 -1.50 8.42
N PRO A 2 4.49 -0.84 7.35
CA PRO A 2 4.13 0.53 7.01
C PRO A 2 2.62 0.67 6.79
N GLN A 3 2.06 1.80 7.22
CA GLN A 3 0.65 2.12 7.04
C GLN A 3 0.49 3.58 6.60
N ALA A 4 -0.45 3.83 5.70
CA ALA A 4 -0.84 5.16 5.27
C ALA A 4 -2.22 5.53 5.83
N PHE A 5 -2.39 6.76 6.27
CA PHE A 5 -3.65 7.30 6.76
C PHE A 5 -3.83 8.77 6.37
N ALA A 6 -5.06 9.25 6.36
CA ALA A 6 -5.34 10.67 6.13
C ALA A 6 -5.29 11.44 7.45
N ASN A 7 -4.44 12.47 7.50
CA ASN A 7 -4.43 13.43 8.60
C ASN A 7 -5.53 14.47 8.36
N ARG A 8 -6.74 14.20 8.85
CA ARG A 8 -7.93 15.04 8.68
C ARG A 8 -8.35 15.70 10.02
N LYS A 9 -9.59 16.08 10.14
CA LYS A 9 -10.16 16.75 11.33
C LYS A 9 -10.46 15.76 12.46
N PRO A 10 -9.98 16.01 13.69
CA PRO A 10 -8.99 17.04 14.04
C PRO A 10 -7.59 16.65 13.50
N PRO A 11 -6.83 17.58 12.94
CA PRO A 11 -5.48 17.30 12.47
C PRO A 11 -4.58 16.97 13.68
N VAL A 12 -3.72 15.97 13.54
CA VAL A 12 -2.71 15.63 14.54
C VAL A 12 -1.35 16.19 14.12
N LEU A 13 -0.54 16.56 15.10
CA LEU A 13 0.85 16.92 14.85
C LEU A 13 1.61 15.67 14.35
N ILE A 14 2.43 15.90 13.32
CA ILE A 14 3.23 14.84 12.69
C ILE A 14 4.68 15.10 13.06
N ASP A 15 5.31 14.15 13.72
CA ASP A 15 6.73 14.22 14.05
C ASP A 15 7.63 13.66 12.92
N ALA A 16 8.95 13.69 13.15
CA ALA A 16 9.94 13.25 12.18
C ALA A 16 9.90 11.75 11.85
N ASN A 17 9.12 10.94 12.57
CA ASN A 17 8.99 9.51 12.32
C ASN A 17 7.96 9.20 11.22
N PHE A 18 7.25 10.22 10.73
CA PHE A 18 6.27 10.08 9.67
C PHE A 18 6.74 10.77 8.39
N SER A 19 6.44 10.15 7.25
CA SER A 19 6.58 10.79 5.95
C SER A 19 5.23 11.31 5.50
N THR A 20 5.16 12.59 5.14
CA THR A 20 3.93 13.23 4.67
C THR A 20 3.87 13.20 3.15
N LEU A 21 2.71 12.84 2.61
CA LEU A 21 2.40 12.84 1.20
C LEU A 21 1.12 13.65 0.97
N TRP A 22 1.07 14.40 -0.12
CA TRP A 22 -0.14 15.08 -0.59
C TRP A 22 -0.27 14.95 -2.10
N VAL A 23 -1.52 14.96 -2.56
CA VAL A 23 -1.85 14.94 -3.97
C VAL A 23 -1.85 16.38 -4.47
N ASP A 24 -0.98 16.70 -5.42
CA ASP A 24 -0.90 18.04 -6.02
C ASP A 24 -1.75 18.13 -7.30
N LYS A 25 -1.49 17.26 -8.27
CA LYS A 25 -2.14 17.27 -9.58
C LYS A 25 -2.45 15.87 -10.09
N GLY A 26 -3.41 15.77 -11.04
CA GLY A 26 -3.74 14.52 -11.73
C GLY A 26 -5.05 13.88 -11.25
N PRO A 27 -5.32 12.64 -11.67
CA PRO A 27 -6.58 11.96 -11.39
C PRO A 27 -6.66 11.37 -9.98
N TRP A 28 -5.56 11.39 -9.23
CA TRP A 28 -5.47 10.79 -7.92
C TRP A 28 -6.24 11.57 -6.86
N MET A 29 -6.88 10.83 -5.96
CA MET A 29 -7.55 11.34 -4.76
C MET A 29 -6.81 10.85 -3.52
N THR A 30 -6.88 11.58 -2.42
CA THR A 30 -6.24 11.19 -1.16
C THR A 30 -6.61 9.77 -0.76
N GLU A 31 -7.89 9.41 -0.87
CA GLU A 31 -8.41 8.07 -0.55
C GLU A 31 -7.80 7.00 -1.45
N SER A 32 -7.67 7.26 -2.75
CA SER A 32 -7.09 6.29 -3.67
C SER A 32 -5.61 6.07 -3.39
N ILE A 33 -4.85 7.11 -3.08
CA ILE A 33 -3.45 6.99 -2.66
C ILE A 33 -3.33 6.17 -1.37
N ILE A 34 -4.19 6.43 -0.38
CA ILE A 34 -4.22 5.65 0.86
C ILE A 34 -4.50 4.17 0.57
N GLY A 35 -5.48 3.88 -0.30
CA GLY A 35 -5.79 2.51 -0.71
C GLY A 35 -4.59 1.82 -1.36
N VAL A 36 -3.91 2.49 -2.29
CA VAL A 36 -2.72 1.96 -2.97
C VAL A 36 -1.57 1.75 -2.00
N LEU A 37 -1.27 2.73 -1.14
CA LEU A 37 -0.15 2.64 -0.19
C LEU A 37 -0.36 1.55 0.88
N ASN A 38 -1.61 1.23 1.21
CA ASN A 38 -1.93 0.13 2.13
C ASN A 38 -2.09 -1.23 1.43
N SER A 39 -1.97 -1.28 0.10
CA SER A 39 -2.08 -2.53 -0.66
C SER A 39 -0.92 -3.50 -0.39
N THR A 40 -1.18 -4.77 -0.64
CA THR A 40 -0.16 -5.82 -0.56
C THR A 40 1.03 -5.53 -1.48
N TRP A 41 0.77 -4.99 -2.68
CA TRP A 41 1.81 -4.56 -3.62
C TRP A 41 2.71 -3.47 -3.05
N ALA A 42 2.12 -2.36 -2.58
CA ALA A 42 2.89 -1.24 -2.05
C ALA A 42 3.69 -1.64 -0.81
N ARG A 43 3.13 -2.46 0.06
CA ARG A 43 3.84 -3.01 1.23
C ARG A 43 5.03 -3.86 0.84
N ALA A 44 4.90 -4.73 -0.15
CA ALA A 44 6.01 -5.52 -0.68
C ALA A 44 7.12 -4.62 -1.25
N CYS A 45 6.75 -3.59 -2.02
CA CYS A 45 7.69 -2.61 -2.54
C CYS A 45 8.40 -1.83 -1.41
N MET A 46 7.66 -1.37 -0.40
CA MET A 46 8.23 -0.66 0.74
C MET A 46 9.21 -1.53 1.54
N GLU A 47 8.92 -2.81 1.74
CA GLU A 47 9.88 -3.75 2.36
C GLU A 47 11.14 -3.92 1.51
N ALA A 48 11.03 -3.92 0.18
CA ALA A 48 12.16 -4.08 -0.72
C ALA A 48 13.06 -2.84 -0.81
N ILE A 49 12.49 -1.64 -0.69
CA ILE A 49 13.24 -0.38 -0.88
C ILE A 49 13.63 0.31 0.43
N GLY A 50 12.97 -0.01 1.55
CA GLY A 50 13.24 0.60 2.85
C GLY A 50 14.58 0.15 3.43
N THR A 51 15.11 0.96 4.34
CA THR A 51 16.38 0.67 5.03
C THR A 51 16.08 -0.12 6.31
N PRO A 52 16.63 -1.33 6.45
CA PRO A 52 16.57 -2.07 7.72
C PRO A 52 17.25 -1.30 8.84
N MET A 53 16.61 -1.27 9.99
CA MET A 53 17.13 -0.65 11.22
C MET A 53 17.26 -1.70 12.31
N GLY A 54 18.06 -1.40 13.32
CA GLY A 54 18.19 -2.26 14.50
C GLY A 54 16.82 -2.58 15.13
N GLY A 55 16.69 -3.78 15.69
CA GLY A 55 15.45 -4.26 16.30
C GLY A 55 14.35 -4.62 15.29
N GLY A 56 14.70 -4.84 14.03
CA GLY A 56 13.77 -5.26 12.99
C GLY A 56 12.85 -4.15 12.47
N ALA A 57 13.11 -2.89 12.80
CA ALA A 57 12.37 -1.75 12.25
C ALA A 57 12.72 -1.51 10.77
N LEU A 58 11.80 -0.92 10.01
CA LEU A 58 12.01 -0.50 8.63
C LEU A 58 11.89 1.02 8.55
N LYS A 59 12.96 1.68 8.11
CA LYS A 59 12.97 3.12 7.87
C LYS A 59 12.54 3.41 6.44
N LEU A 60 11.49 4.20 6.29
CA LEU A 60 11.00 4.72 5.02
C LEU A 60 11.17 6.24 4.99
N GLU A 61 12.18 6.71 4.29
CA GLU A 61 12.42 8.13 4.08
C GLU A 61 11.68 8.64 2.83
N ALA A 62 11.54 9.95 2.69
CA ALA A 62 10.93 10.57 1.52
C ALA A 62 11.60 10.15 0.20
N THR A 63 12.92 9.90 0.21
CA THR A 63 13.69 9.37 -0.93
C THR A 63 13.24 7.98 -1.36
N HIS A 64 12.90 7.10 -0.40
CA HIS A 64 12.34 5.78 -0.67
C HIS A 64 10.94 5.91 -1.29
N LEU A 65 10.08 6.73 -0.68
CA LEU A 65 8.71 6.92 -1.16
C LEU A 65 8.64 7.53 -2.57
N ARG A 66 9.59 8.41 -2.95
CA ARG A 66 9.70 8.94 -4.32
C ARG A 66 10.05 7.86 -5.36
N ARG A 67 10.65 6.76 -4.94
CA ARG A 67 11.03 5.62 -5.79
C ARG A 67 10.00 4.50 -5.76
N LEU A 68 8.94 4.64 -4.96
CA LEU A 68 7.89 3.64 -4.87
C LEU A 68 7.18 3.53 -6.25
N PRO A 69 7.18 2.36 -6.88
CA PRO A 69 6.46 2.18 -8.13
C PRO A 69 4.96 2.21 -7.87
N LEU A 70 4.26 3.17 -8.47
CA LEU A 70 2.81 3.23 -8.43
C LEU A 70 2.23 2.48 -9.64
N PRO A 71 1.15 1.72 -9.46
CA PRO A 71 0.48 1.05 -10.58
C PRO A 71 -0.13 2.09 -11.53
N MET A 72 -0.07 1.83 -12.83
CA MET A 72 -0.79 2.62 -13.82
C MET A 72 -2.28 2.24 -13.77
N LEU A 73 -3.08 3.10 -13.13
CA LEU A 73 -4.51 2.89 -12.95
C LEU A 73 -5.33 3.83 -13.84
N GLU A 74 -6.40 3.33 -14.41
CA GLU A 74 -7.38 4.16 -15.10
C GLU A 74 -8.20 5.00 -14.10
N ARG A 75 -8.79 6.10 -14.57
CA ARG A 75 -9.63 6.98 -13.73
C ARG A 75 -10.75 6.23 -12.99
N ARG A 76 -11.37 5.25 -13.64
CA ARG A 76 -12.42 4.41 -13.04
C ARG A 76 -11.89 3.53 -11.90
N GLU A 77 -10.67 3.03 -12.01
CA GLU A 77 -10.02 2.20 -11.00
C GLU A 77 -9.62 3.04 -9.79
N ILE A 78 -9.07 4.23 -10.03
CA ILE A 78 -8.75 5.22 -8.99
C ILE A 78 -10.01 5.58 -8.19
N ALA A 79 -11.12 5.91 -8.87
CA ALA A 79 -12.39 6.22 -8.23
C ALA A 79 -12.95 5.01 -7.44
N ARG A 80 -12.83 3.80 -7.98
CA ARG A 80 -13.26 2.57 -7.30
C ARG A 80 -12.46 2.30 -6.03
N ILE A 81 -11.14 2.50 -6.06
CA ILE A 81 -10.28 2.38 -4.87
C ILE A 81 -10.67 3.42 -3.83
N ALA A 82 -10.85 4.68 -4.23
CA ALA A 82 -11.28 5.75 -3.32
C ALA A 82 -12.60 5.41 -2.61
N ASN A 83 -13.61 4.93 -3.36
CA ASN A 83 -14.89 4.51 -2.80
C ASN A 83 -14.74 3.35 -1.80
N LEU A 84 -13.89 2.36 -2.09
CA LEU A 84 -13.64 1.25 -1.17
C LEU A 84 -13.01 1.72 0.14
N VAL A 85 -12.11 2.71 0.08
CA VAL A 85 -11.50 3.32 1.27
C VAL A 85 -12.50 4.12 2.08
N CYS A 86 -13.41 4.88 1.42
CA CYS A 86 -14.46 5.67 2.09
C CYS A 86 -15.51 4.82 2.83
N GLN A 87 -15.73 3.58 2.40
CA GLN A 87 -16.75 2.69 2.98
C GLN A 87 -16.42 2.16 4.38
N LYS A 88 -15.17 2.26 4.82
CA LYS A 88 -14.78 1.84 6.17
C LYS A 88 -13.83 2.85 6.82
N PRO A 89 -14.13 3.33 8.03
CA PRO A 89 -13.17 4.07 8.83
C PRO A 89 -11.97 3.16 9.14
N PHE A 90 -10.80 3.74 9.15
CA PHE A 90 -9.49 3.12 9.22
C PHE A 90 -9.32 2.05 10.31
N GLY A 91 -8.89 0.92 9.90
CA GLY A 91 -8.53 -0.28 10.64
C GLY A 91 -8.32 -1.40 9.62
N PHE A 92 -7.36 -1.23 8.70
CA PHE A 92 -7.11 -2.24 7.68
C PHE A 92 -6.49 -3.49 8.31
N ALA A 93 -7.33 -4.45 8.67
CA ALA A 93 -6.85 -5.81 8.70
C ALA A 93 -6.43 -6.19 7.28
N GLU A 94 -5.23 -6.72 7.11
CA GLU A 94 -4.65 -7.11 5.80
C GLU A 94 -5.54 -8.07 4.99
N THR A 95 -6.53 -8.67 5.63
CA THR A 95 -7.47 -9.64 5.09
C THR A 95 -8.90 -9.11 4.98
N SER A 96 -9.12 -7.80 5.16
CA SER A 96 -10.47 -7.24 5.02
C SER A 96 -10.95 -7.33 3.57
N GLU A 97 -12.26 -7.52 3.37
CA GLU A 97 -12.84 -7.58 2.01
C GLU A 97 -12.52 -6.36 1.14
N PRO A 98 -12.62 -5.10 1.63
CA PRO A 98 -12.21 -3.94 0.84
C PRO A 98 -10.73 -3.99 0.44
N GLN A 99 -9.84 -4.44 1.33
CA GLN A 99 -8.42 -4.57 1.01
C GLN A 99 -8.17 -5.62 -0.07
N SER A 100 -8.83 -6.76 0.00
CA SER A 100 -8.73 -7.82 -1.02
C SER A 100 -9.20 -7.32 -2.39
N ARG A 101 -10.25 -6.50 -2.45
CA ARG A 101 -10.73 -5.88 -3.70
C ARG A 101 -9.75 -4.86 -4.25
N ILE A 102 -9.13 -4.03 -3.40
CA ILE A 102 -8.07 -3.09 -3.80
C ILE A 102 -6.88 -3.86 -4.36
N ASP A 103 -6.42 -4.89 -3.66
CA ASP A 103 -5.30 -5.72 -4.09
C ASP A 103 -5.56 -6.35 -5.48
N ARG A 104 -6.77 -6.87 -5.74
CA ARG A 104 -7.13 -7.41 -7.06
C ARG A 104 -7.11 -6.37 -8.17
N ILE A 105 -7.61 -5.14 -7.91
CA ILE A 105 -7.55 -4.03 -8.88
C ILE A 105 -6.08 -3.76 -9.23
N ILE A 106 -5.23 -3.65 -8.25
CA ILE A 106 -3.80 -3.34 -8.43
C ILE A 106 -3.08 -4.46 -9.17
N ILE A 107 -3.30 -5.72 -8.78
CA ILE A 107 -2.66 -6.87 -9.46
C ILE A 107 -3.06 -6.94 -10.94
N LYS A 108 -4.34 -6.71 -11.26
CA LYS A 108 -4.79 -6.68 -12.66
C LYS A 108 -4.17 -5.54 -13.47
N ALA A 109 -3.96 -4.37 -12.85
CA ALA A 109 -3.30 -3.25 -13.51
C ALA A 109 -1.81 -3.50 -13.77
N ILE A 110 -1.11 -4.22 -12.86
CA ILE A 110 0.31 -4.54 -12.99
C ILE A 110 0.54 -5.73 -13.91
N LEU A 111 -0.35 -6.71 -13.88
CA LEU A 111 -0.32 -7.94 -14.67
C LEU A 111 -1.62 -8.11 -15.45
N PRO A 112 -1.77 -7.44 -16.61
CA PRO A 112 -3.00 -7.51 -17.40
C PRO A 112 -3.35 -8.92 -17.90
N THR A 113 -2.37 -9.81 -17.97
CA THR A 113 -2.55 -11.23 -18.33
C THR A 113 -3.25 -12.05 -17.25
N CYS A 114 -3.33 -11.53 -16.03
CA CYS A 114 -4.04 -12.16 -14.91
C CYS A 114 -5.55 -12.06 -15.12
N SER A 115 -6.15 -13.10 -15.69
CA SER A 115 -7.53 -13.07 -16.19
C SER A 115 -8.58 -13.45 -15.15
N SER A 116 -8.21 -14.22 -14.12
CA SER A 116 -9.15 -14.73 -13.10
C SER A 116 -8.92 -14.13 -11.72
N GLU A 117 -9.98 -14.10 -10.90
CA GLU A 117 -9.88 -13.70 -9.49
C GLU A 117 -9.05 -14.69 -8.68
N SER A 118 -9.17 -15.98 -8.97
CA SER A 118 -8.39 -17.04 -8.32
C SER A 118 -6.89 -16.88 -8.56
N GLU A 119 -6.49 -16.50 -9.76
CA GLU A 119 -5.10 -16.22 -10.10
C GLU A 119 -4.58 -14.96 -9.38
N SER A 120 -5.37 -13.89 -9.36
CA SER A 120 -5.07 -12.67 -8.59
C SER A 120 -4.86 -12.99 -7.10
N ASP A 121 -5.75 -13.78 -6.51
CA ASP A 121 -5.68 -14.16 -5.10
C ASP A 121 -4.44 -15.03 -4.81
N ARG A 122 -4.05 -15.91 -5.74
CA ARG A 122 -2.81 -16.68 -5.63
C ARG A 122 -1.59 -15.78 -5.62
N LEU A 123 -1.52 -14.80 -6.53
CA LEU A 123 -0.42 -13.84 -6.59
C LEU A 123 -0.35 -12.96 -5.34
N ILE A 124 -1.50 -12.49 -4.85
CA ILE A 124 -1.58 -11.72 -3.59
C ILE A 124 -1.04 -12.53 -2.42
N ARG A 125 -1.41 -13.81 -2.30
CA ARG A 125 -0.87 -14.69 -1.26
C ARG A 125 0.64 -14.88 -1.38
N HIS A 126 1.17 -15.04 -2.59
CA HIS A 126 2.61 -15.14 -2.83
C HIS A 126 3.36 -13.87 -2.44
N LEU A 127 2.83 -12.69 -2.78
CA LEU A 127 3.41 -11.41 -2.37
C LEU A 127 3.41 -11.25 -0.85
N ARG A 128 2.32 -11.58 -0.18
CA ARG A 128 2.24 -11.55 1.30
C ARG A 128 3.29 -12.47 1.92
N SER A 129 3.36 -13.71 1.48
CA SER A 129 4.35 -14.67 1.98
C SER A 129 5.78 -14.22 1.74
N ALA A 130 6.09 -13.61 0.58
CA ALA A 130 7.42 -13.05 0.30
C ALA A 130 7.74 -11.87 1.22
N THR A 131 6.79 -10.96 1.40
CA THR A 131 6.91 -9.81 2.31
C THR A 131 7.15 -10.24 3.76
N ASP A 132 6.42 -11.25 4.23
CA ASP A 132 6.59 -11.79 5.58
C ASP A 132 7.97 -12.44 5.76
N ARG A 133 8.48 -13.16 4.77
CA ARG A 133 9.85 -13.72 4.82
C ARG A 133 10.90 -12.61 4.92
N MET A 134 10.80 -11.55 4.13
CA MET A 134 11.71 -10.41 4.20
C MET A 134 11.68 -9.75 5.58
N ARG A 135 10.49 -9.54 6.12
CA ARG A 135 10.28 -8.99 7.46
C ARG A 135 10.90 -9.87 8.55
N GLN A 136 10.66 -11.19 8.50
CA GLN A 136 11.24 -12.14 9.44
C GLN A 136 12.77 -12.18 9.37
N SER A 137 13.33 -12.17 8.16
CA SER A 137 14.79 -12.10 7.97
C SER A 137 15.38 -10.85 8.61
N ARG A 138 14.75 -9.69 8.44
CA ARG A 138 15.16 -8.43 9.06
C ARG A 138 15.08 -8.44 10.59
N GLN A 139 14.14 -9.17 11.18
CA GLN A 139 13.97 -9.27 12.64
C GLN A 139 14.99 -10.18 13.31
N ARG A 140 15.69 -11.01 12.52
CA ARG A 140 16.70 -11.96 13.02
C ARG A 140 18.14 -11.44 12.92
N GLY A 141 18.37 -10.39 12.16
CA GLY A 141 19.68 -9.70 12.02
C GLY A 141 19.74 -8.47 12.91
#